data_6a9034cfc75cc06087881479ccb44744
#
_entry.id   6a9034cfc75cc06087881479ccb44744
#
_cell.length_a   1.000
_cell.length_b   1.000
_cell.length_c   1.000
_cell.angle_alpha   90.00
_cell.angle_beta   90.00
_cell.angle_gamma   90.00
#
_symmetry.space_group_name_H-M   'P 1'
#
loop_
_entity.id
_entity.type
_entity.pdbx_description
1 polymer ?
#
loop_
_entity_poly.entity_id
_entity_poly.type
_entity_poly.pdbx_seq_one_letter_code
_entity_poly.pdbx_strand_id
1 'polypeptide(L)'
;MLKKYFKDHSVFYLTKRDKNQKEIKLKNNCKKIRKLFLDIKEYYKTEVQKLNRLIEETSKNVYLFGAHLFSQNLIYDGLNISKIKYILDNDSNKQEKRLYGTSLYVKSPQILKMMIMH
;
A
#
# COMPACT_ATOMS: atom_id res chain seq x y z
N MET A 1 -23.79 13.09 19.60
CA MET A 1 -22.71 12.78 18.65
C MET A 1 -23.29 12.64 17.26
N LEU A 2 -22.82 13.42 16.29
CA LEU A 2 -23.22 13.29 14.89
C LEU A 2 -22.19 12.42 14.17
N LYS A 3 -22.67 11.45 13.40
CA LYS A 3 -21.84 10.55 12.61
C LYS A 3 -22.09 10.80 11.13
N LYS A 4 -21.06 11.18 10.38
CA LYS A 4 -21.13 11.38 8.93
C LYS A 4 -20.21 10.38 8.22
N TYR A 5 -20.66 9.81 7.12
CA TYR A 5 -19.89 8.92 6.27
C TYR A 5 -19.44 9.67 5.02
N PHE A 6 -18.22 9.43 4.60
CA PHE A 6 -17.70 9.91 3.33
C PHE A 6 -17.32 8.71 2.45
N LYS A 7 -18.03 8.54 1.33
CA LYS A 7 -17.82 7.44 0.36
C LYS A 7 -17.72 6.06 1.04
N ASP A 8 -18.53 5.81 2.05
CA ASP A 8 -18.67 4.55 2.80
C ASP A 8 -17.40 4.00 3.50
N HIS A 9 -16.25 4.71 3.40
CA HIS A 9 -15.01 4.26 4.04
C HIS A 9 -14.38 5.28 5.00
N SER A 10 -14.99 6.44 5.15
CA SER A 10 -14.55 7.42 6.16
C SER A 10 -15.70 7.81 7.06
N VAL A 11 -15.45 7.86 8.36
CA VAL A 11 -16.43 8.24 9.37
C VAL A 11 -15.94 9.46 10.12
N PHE A 12 -16.72 10.54 10.08
CA PHE A 12 -16.45 11.76 10.83
C PHE A 12 -17.33 11.80 12.06
N TYR A 13 -16.75 12.14 13.19
CA TYR A 13 -17.44 12.31 14.46
C TYR A 13 -17.39 13.77 14.89
N LEU A 14 -18.57 14.37 15.11
CA LEU A 14 -18.67 15.63 15.80
C LEU A 14 -19.03 15.36 17.26
N THR A 15 -18.16 15.76 18.17
CA THR A 15 -18.35 15.55 19.60
C THR A 15 -18.39 16.88 20.34
N LYS A 16 -19.18 16.94 21.39
CA LYS A 16 -19.23 18.07 22.33
C LYS A 16 -18.81 17.57 23.70
N ARG A 17 -17.95 18.34 24.38
CA ARG A 17 -17.54 18.01 25.75
C ARG A 17 -18.74 18.05 26.68
N ASP A 18 -19.02 16.95 27.35
CA ASP A 18 -20.00 16.88 28.42
C ASP A 18 -19.27 16.81 29.78
N LYS A 19 -19.46 17.84 30.60
CA LYS A 19 -18.82 17.95 31.92
C LYS A 19 -19.36 16.92 32.93
N ASN A 20 -20.55 16.34 32.67
CA ASN A 20 -21.21 15.40 33.55
C ASN A 20 -21.00 13.93 33.15
N GLN A 21 -20.26 13.69 32.08
CA GLN A 21 -20.01 12.33 31.62
C GLN A 21 -18.96 11.65 32.50
N LYS A 22 -19.30 10.46 33.01
CA LYS A 22 -18.36 9.63 33.76
C LYS A 22 -17.21 9.20 32.85
N GLU A 23 -16.01 9.19 33.39
CA GLU A 23 -14.82 8.74 32.67
C GLU A 23 -15.00 7.28 32.22
N ILE A 24 -14.88 7.04 30.91
CA ILE A 24 -14.92 5.69 30.34
C ILE A 24 -13.49 5.11 30.44
N LYS A 25 -13.29 4.12 31.26
CA LYS A 25 -12.03 3.38 31.31
C LYS A 25 -11.93 2.48 30.09
N LEU A 26 -11.11 2.90 29.12
CA LEU A 26 -10.81 2.07 27.96
C LEU A 26 -9.84 0.94 28.34
N LYS A 27 -10.11 -0.27 27.85
CA LYS A 27 -9.19 -1.39 28.02
C LYS A 27 -7.90 -1.11 27.25
N ASN A 28 -6.78 -1.07 27.98
CA ASN A 28 -5.47 -0.85 27.35
C ASN A 28 -4.98 -2.12 26.66
N ASN A 29 -5.07 -2.15 25.34
CA ASN A 29 -4.58 -3.23 24.49
C ASN A 29 -3.25 -2.90 23.78
N CYS A 30 -2.56 -1.84 24.17
CA CYS A 30 -1.37 -1.33 23.48
C CYS A 30 -0.30 -2.42 23.25
N LYS A 31 0.00 -3.23 24.27
CA LYS A 31 1.00 -4.31 24.15
C LYS A 31 0.61 -5.33 23.08
N LYS A 32 -0.68 -5.76 23.05
CA LYS A 32 -1.19 -6.70 22.08
C LYS A 32 -1.15 -6.11 20.67
N ILE A 33 -1.63 -4.88 20.51
CA ILE A 33 -1.67 -4.18 19.22
C ILE A 33 -0.25 -3.96 18.69
N ARG A 34 0.68 -3.53 19.55
CA ARG A 34 2.10 -3.36 19.20
C ARG A 34 2.71 -4.66 18.70
N LYS A 35 2.46 -5.78 19.40
CA LYS A 35 2.97 -7.09 18.99
C LYS A 35 2.44 -7.45 17.60
N LEU A 36 1.13 -7.36 17.37
CA LEU A 36 0.51 -7.65 16.07
C LEU A 36 1.09 -6.77 14.96
N PHE A 37 1.32 -5.50 15.22
CA PHE A 37 1.94 -4.59 14.26
C PHE A 37 3.37 -5.04 13.89
N LEU A 38 4.18 -5.41 14.86
CA LEU A 38 5.55 -5.89 14.64
C LEU A 38 5.55 -7.22 13.88
N ASP A 39 4.65 -8.13 14.21
CA ASP A 39 4.49 -9.42 13.52
C ASP A 39 4.13 -9.20 12.03
N ILE A 40 3.23 -8.26 11.74
CA ILE A 40 2.86 -7.88 10.37
C ILE A 40 4.06 -7.27 9.63
N LYS A 41 4.82 -6.39 10.27
CA LYS A 41 6.02 -5.78 9.67
C LYS A 41 7.07 -6.84 9.30
N GLU A 42 7.32 -7.79 10.19
CA GLU A 42 8.26 -8.88 9.93
C GLU A 42 7.78 -9.80 8.80
N TYR A 43 6.48 -10.11 8.77
CA TYR A 43 5.86 -10.84 7.68
C TYR A 43 6.10 -10.15 6.31
N TYR A 44 5.78 -8.86 6.19
CA TYR A 44 6.00 -8.12 4.94
C TYR A 44 7.47 -8.09 4.52
N LYS A 45 8.37 -7.90 5.46
CA LYS A 45 9.81 -7.93 5.20
C LYS A 45 10.27 -9.28 4.65
N THR A 46 9.76 -10.38 5.21
CA THR A 46 10.05 -11.72 4.74
C THR A 46 9.50 -11.96 3.33
N GLU A 47 8.27 -11.50 3.05
CA GLU A 47 7.68 -11.61 1.71
C GLU A 47 8.45 -10.78 0.67
N VAL A 48 8.91 -9.58 1.01
CA VAL A 48 9.75 -8.75 0.13
C VAL A 48 11.07 -9.47 -0.21
N GLN A 49 11.70 -10.15 0.74
CA GLN A 49 12.91 -10.93 0.48
C GLN A 49 12.66 -12.08 -0.51
N LYS A 50 11.51 -12.77 -0.39
CA LYS A 50 11.11 -13.82 -1.36
C LYS A 50 10.88 -13.23 -2.75
N LEU A 51 10.16 -12.10 -2.83
CA LEU A 51 9.93 -11.39 -4.09
C LEU A 51 11.23 -10.95 -4.75
N ASN A 52 12.19 -10.44 -3.97
CA ASN A 52 13.50 -10.03 -4.49
C ASN A 52 14.24 -11.21 -5.13
N ARG A 53 14.23 -12.38 -4.51
CA ARG A 53 14.83 -13.59 -5.11
C ARG A 53 14.18 -13.93 -6.45
N LEU A 54 12.84 -13.94 -6.52
CA LEU A 54 12.12 -14.19 -7.77
C LEU A 54 12.43 -13.16 -8.85
N ILE A 55 12.57 -11.88 -8.46
CA ILE A 55 12.94 -10.79 -9.37
C ILE A 55 14.37 -10.97 -9.89
N GLU A 56 15.28 -11.44 -9.05
CA GLU A 56 16.68 -11.68 -9.43
C GLU A 56 16.83 -12.87 -10.37
N GLU A 57 16.11 -13.95 -10.13
CA GLU A 57 16.18 -15.20 -10.88
C GLU A 57 15.49 -15.14 -12.25
N THR A 58 14.54 -14.20 -12.42
CA THR A 58 13.80 -14.12 -13.68
C THR A 58 14.54 -13.35 -14.78
N SER A 59 14.52 -13.89 -16.00
CA SER A 59 14.93 -13.19 -17.21
C SER A 59 13.80 -12.38 -17.87
N LYS A 60 12.56 -12.50 -17.36
CA LYS A 60 11.38 -11.84 -17.91
C LYS A 60 11.25 -10.40 -17.39
N ASN A 61 10.50 -9.58 -18.13
CA ASN A 61 10.13 -8.25 -17.64
C ASN A 61 9.26 -8.36 -16.38
N VAL A 62 9.59 -7.58 -15.36
CA VAL A 62 8.86 -7.52 -14.10
C VAL A 62 8.07 -6.22 -14.04
N TYR A 63 6.85 -6.30 -13.56
CA TYR A 63 5.94 -5.18 -13.37
C TYR A 63 5.35 -5.23 -11.97
N LEU A 64 5.13 -4.06 -11.36
CA LEU A 64 4.44 -3.95 -10.09
C LEU A 64 3.01 -3.44 -10.34
N PHE A 65 1.98 -4.18 -9.90
CA PHE A 65 0.60 -3.77 -10.10
C PHE A 65 0.07 -2.96 -8.91
N GLY A 66 -0.51 -1.80 -9.20
CA GLY A 66 -1.13 -0.90 -8.25
C GLY A 66 -0.23 0.27 -7.83
N ALA A 67 -0.53 1.48 -8.34
CA ALA A 67 0.14 2.72 -7.95
C ALA A 67 -0.52 3.32 -6.69
N HIS A 68 -0.27 2.71 -5.53
CA HIS A 68 -0.88 3.10 -4.26
C HIS A 68 0.02 2.75 -3.06
N LEU A 69 -0.49 2.99 -1.86
CA LEU A 69 0.25 2.86 -0.59
C LEU A 69 0.91 1.48 -0.40
N PHE A 70 0.26 0.38 -0.82
CA PHE A 70 0.86 -0.96 -0.66
C PHE A 70 2.12 -1.15 -1.49
N SER A 71 2.14 -0.65 -2.73
CA SER A 71 3.36 -0.67 -3.55
C SER A 71 4.48 0.17 -2.93
N GLN A 72 4.14 1.33 -2.39
CA GLN A 72 5.10 2.16 -1.66
C GLN A 72 5.63 1.45 -0.41
N ASN A 73 4.80 0.74 0.33
CA ASN A 73 5.22 -0.03 1.49
C ASN A 73 6.17 -1.17 1.11
N LEU A 74 5.89 -1.90 0.02
CA LEU A 74 6.80 -2.94 -0.47
C LEU A 74 8.18 -2.36 -0.84
N ILE A 75 8.19 -1.21 -1.51
CA ILE A 75 9.42 -0.51 -1.89
C ILE A 75 10.16 -0.01 -0.63
N TYR A 76 9.43 0.54 0.33
CA TYR A 76 9.99 0.98 1.62
C TYR A 76 10.58 -0.19 2.42
N ASP A 77 9.93 -1.35 2.40
CA ASP A 77 10.42 -2.57 3.05
C ASP A 77 11.54 -3.27 2.27
N GLY A 78 12.02 -2.66 1.18
CA GLY A 78 13.23 -3.07 0.47
C GLY A 78 13.01 -3.87 -0.80
N LEU A 79 11.84 -3.76 -1.46
CA LEU A 79 11.63 -4.37 -2.77
C LEU A 79 12.63 -3.81 -3.79
N ASN A 80 13.37 -4.69 -4.45
CA ASN A 80 14.33 -4.30 -5.48
C ASN A 80 13.59 -3.84 -6.75
N ILE A 81 13.59 -2.53 -6.97
CA ILE A 81 12.90 -1.92 -8.11
C ILE A 81 13.77 -1.82 -9.37
N SER A 82 15.03 -2.21 -9.33
CA SER A 82 15.97 -2.06 -10.45
C SER A 82 15.56 -2.81 -11.71
N LYS A 83 14.89 -3.95 -11.56
CA LYS A 83 14.35 -4.77 -12.66
C LYS A 83 12.87 -4.53 -12.93
N ILE A 84 12.19 -3.68 -12.14
CA ILE A 84 10.80 -3.34 -12.38
C ILE A 84 10.72 -2.32 -13.50
N LYS A 85 10.09 -2.71 -14.61
CA LYS A 85 10.01 -1.86 -15.80
C LYS A 85 9.02 -0.72 -15.64
N TYR A 86 7.83 -1.01 -15.14
CA TYR A 86 6.76 -0.05 -14.87
C TYR A 86 5.90 -0.51 -13.70
N ILE A 87 5.18 0.46 -13.13
CA ILE A 87 4.02 0.18 -12.30
C ILE A 87 2.79 0.17 -13.20
N LEU A 88 1.91 -0.80 -13.03
CA LEU A 88 0.66 -0.91 -13.78
C LEU A 88 -0.51 -0.51 -12.89
N ASP A 89 -1.37 0.38 -13.37
CA ASP A 89 -2.59 0.78 -12.66
C ASP A 89 -3.73 1.04 -13.65
N ASN A 90 -4.94 0.63 -13.30
CA ASN A 90 -6.14 0.85 -14.10
C ASN A 90 -6.65 2.29 -14.06
N ASP A 91 -6.26 3.05 -13.02
CA ASP A 91 -6.69 4.44 -12.86
C ASP A 91 -5.94 5.35 -13.84
N SER A 92 -6.66 5.86 -14.83
CA SER A 92 -6.12 6.78 -15.86
C SER A 92 -5.53 8.06 -15.28
N ASN A 93 -6.01 8.50 -14.11
CA ASN A 93 -5.47 9.70 -13.45
C ASN A 93 -4.06 9.51 -12.91
N LYS A 94 -3.63 8.27 -12.70
CA LYS A 94 -2.29 7.92 -12.24
C LYS A 94 -1.33 7.60 -13.37
N GLN A 95 -1.85 7.18 -14.51
CA GLN A 95 -1.04 6.80 -15.66
C GLN A 95 -0.20 7.99 -16.18
N GLU A 96 0.94 7.67 -16.80
CA GLU A 96 1.95 8.63 -17.30
C GLU A 96 2.60 9.51 -16.20
N LYS A 97 2.36 9.20 -14.94
CA LYS A 97 2.99 9.87 -13.79
C LYS A 97 3.94 8.92 -13.07
N ARG A 98 4.86 9.47 -12.31
CA ARG A 98 5.75 8.67 -11.45
C ARG A 98 5.05 8.32 -10.13
N LEU A 99 5.27 7.12 -9.63
CA LEU A 99 4.91 6.81 -8.26
C LEU A 99 5.74 7.67 -7.32
N TYR A 100 5.08 8.32 -6.38
CA TYR A 100 5.72 9.19 -5.40
C TYR A 100 6.89 8.48 -4.69
N GLY A 101 8.02 9.18 -4.55
CA GLY A 101 9.23 8.63 -3.93
C GLY A 101 10.04 7.66 -4.80
N THR A 102 9.69 7.46 -6.08
CA THR A 102 10.40 6.56 -6.99
C THR A 102 10.67 7.19 -8.35
N SER A 103 11.50 6.53 -9.17
CA SER A 103 11.68 6.83 -10.59
C SER A 103 10.71 6.06 -11.51
N LEU A 104 9.90 5.16 -10.96
CA LEU A 104 9.03 4.28 -11.74
C LEU A 104 7.80 5.02 -12.26
N TYR A 105 7.55 4.88 -13.56
CA TYR A 105 6.35 5.41 -14.20
C TYR A 105 5.19 4.45 -14.11
N VAL A 106 3.99 5.01 -13.95
CA VAL A 106 2.73 4.27 -13.96
C VAL A 106 2.23 4.17 -15.40
N LYS A 107 1.90 2.97 -15.82
CA LYS A 107 1.36 2.69 -17.17
C LYS A 107 0.05 1.93 -17.10
N SER A 108 -0.74 2.02 -18.17
CA SER A 108 -1.93 1.18 -18.33
C SER A 108 -1.53 -0.30 -18.45
N PRO A 109 -2.25 -1.24 -17.81
CA PRO A 109 -2.04 -2.68 -18.02
C PRO A 109 -2.17 -3.12 -19.49
N GLN A 110 -2.84 -2.32 -20.33
CA GLN A 110 -2.97 -2.59 -21.76
C GLN A 110 -1.62 -2.64 -22.50
N ILE A 111 -0.56 -2.01 -21.94
CA ILE A 111 0.79 -2.10 -22.50
C ILE A 111 1.28 -3.54 -22.63
N LEU A 112 0.81 -4.46 -21.74
CA LEU A 112 1.19 -5.86 -21.81
C LEU A 112 0.66 -6.55 -23.07
N LYS A 113 -0.54 -6.19 -23.56
CA LYS A 113 -1.09 -6.74 -24.79
C LYS A 113 -0.26 -6.35 -26.00
N MET A 114 0.23 -5.10 -26.03
CA MET A 114 1.06 -4.60 -27.13
C MET A 114 2.44 -5.29 -27.17
N MET A 115 2.96 -5.73 -26.04
CA MET A 115 4.27 -6.40 -25.95
C MET A 115 4.22 -7.90 -26.32
N ILE A 116 3.04 -8.53 -26.30
CA ILE A 116 2.87 -9.94 -26.69
C ILE A 116 2.70 -10.07 -28.23
N MET A 117 2.33 -9.00 -28.91
CA MET A 117 2.06 -8.99 -30.35
C MET A 117 3.33 -8.69 -31.19
N HIS A 118 4.47 -8.54 -30.58
CA HIS A 118 5.79 -8.36 -31.19
C HIS A 118 6.77 -9.43 -30.69
#